data_aa413bdf8d7066443bad37d4b26ae7a2
#
_entry.id   aa413bdf8d7066443bad37d4b26ae7a2
#
_cell.length_a   1.000
_cell.length_b   1.000
_cell.length_c   1.000
_cell.angle_alpha   90.00
_cell.angle_beta   90.00
_cell.angle_gamma   90.00
#
_symmetry.space_group_name_H-M   'P 1'
#
loop_
_entity.id
_entity.type
_entity.pdbx_description
1 polymer ?
#
loop_
_entity_poly.entity_id
_entity_poly.type
_entity_poly.pdbx_seq_one_letter_code
_entity_poly.pdbx_strand_id
1 'polypeptide(L)'
;MKKIHLITTFAFLIFIFTTLYLSLDTRKIYNTEDIIGKKIDTVELTLFDNSKTFNTKEISNYKFTLFNFWASWCAPCRKEHKNLIKLSKNKNLKIIGVNFKDNKTQAKEFLQEMGDPFFILIKDPKGKQSVNFGVYGIPETILVNQDLEILKKYIGPLDLKDVNEIKKIVTQ
;
A
#
# COMPACT_ATOMS: atom_id res chain seq x y z
N MET A 1 33.85 22.63 40.95
CA MET A 1 33.93 21.75 39.76
C MET A 1 32.65 20.90 39.60
N LYS A 2 32.17 20.13 40.61
CA LYS A 2 30.97 19.26 40.49
C LYS A 2 29.69 19.98 40.04
N LYS A 3 29.41 21.23 40.47
CA LYS A 3 28.22 22.00 40.07
C LYS A 3 28.25 22.42 38.62
N ILE A 4 29.42 22.72 38.05
CA ILE A 4 29.57 23.09 36.64
C ILE A 4 29.28 21.86 35.73
N HIS A 5 29.82 20.70 36.08
CA HIS A 5 29.52 19.46 35.33
C HIS A 5 28.02 19.12 35.36
N LEU A 6 27.35 19.30 36.50
CA LEU A 6 25.92 19.09 36.62
C LEU A 6 25.10 20.00 35.68
N ILE A 7 25.47 21.31 35.66
CA ILE A 7 24.80 22.31 34.81
C ILE A 7 25.03 21.99 33.33
N THR A 8 26.26 21.65 32.92
CA THR A 8 26.58 21.31 31.53
C THR A 8 25.88 20.05 31.06
N THR A 9 25.79 19.02 31.93
CA THR A 9 25.04 17.78 31.62
C THR A 9 23.55 18.05 31.44
N PHE A 10 22.96 18.89 32.33
CA PHE A 10 21.55 19.23 32.24
C PHE A 10 21.23 20.06 30.99
N ALA A 11 22.09 21.03 30.64
CA ALA A 11 21.98 21.82 29.43
C ALA A 11 22.07 20.93 28.16
N PHE A 12 22.99 19.95 28.16
CA PHE A 12 23.13 18.99 27.08
C PHE A 12 21.90 18.08 26.90
N LEU A 13 21.32 17.62 28.00
CA LEU A 13 20.07 16.83 27.96
C LEU A 13 18.89 17.65 27.42
N ILE A 14 18.77 18.90 27.84
CA ILE A 14 17.73 19.83 27.32
C ILE A 14 17.93 20.03 25.82
N PHE A 15 19.17 20.23 25.36
CA PHE A 15 19.48 20.39 23.93
C PHE A 15 19.09 19.15 23.14
N ILE A 16 19.43 17.95 23.59
CA ILE A 16 19.02 16.69 22.94
C ILE A 16 17.49 16.59 22.90
N PHE A 17 16.81 16.87 24.03
CA PHE A 17 15.37 16.75 24.10
C PHE A 17 14.64 17.75 23.18
N THR A 18 15.15 18.99 23.11
CA THR A 18 14.60 20.00 22.20
C THR A 18 14.84 19.65 20.73
N THR A 19 16.03 19.15 20.38
CA THR A 19 16.33 18.74 18.99
C THR A 19 15.47 17.54 18.57
N LEU A 20 15.27 16.56 19.45
CA LEU A 20 14.38 15.43 19.21
C LEU A 20 12.91 15.89 19.08
N TYR A 21 12.45 16.77 19.98
CA TYR A 21 11.10 17.32 19.92
C TYR A 21 10.83 18.07 18.62
N LEU A 22 11.72 18.95 18.21
CA LEU A 22 11.62 19.69 16.95
C LEU A 22 11.70 18.77 15.73
N SER A 23 12.47 17.68 15.80
CA SER A 23 12.58 16.67 14.73
C SER A 23 11.29 15.86 14.57
N LEU A 24 10.54 15.64 15.66
CA LEU A 24 9.27 14.91 15.61
C LEU A 24 8.12 15.72 14.99
N ASP A 25 8.22 17.05 15.02
CA ASP A 25 7.20 17.95 14.47
C ASP A 25 7.28 18.08 12.93
N THR A 26 8.37 17.65 12.32
CA THR A 26 8.54 17.62 10.86
C THR A 26 7.90 16.38 10.22
N ARG A 27 6.66 16.04 10.59
CA ARG A 27 5.89 15.05 9.83
C ARG A 27 5.61 15.63 8.44
N LYS A 28 6.41 15.26 7.46
CA LYS A 28 5.98 15.39 6.06
C LYS A 28 4.72 14.55 5.92
N ILE A 29 3.57 15.21 5.93
CA ILE A 29 2.32 14.55 5.54
C ILE A 29 2.56 14.08 4.11
N TYR A 30 2.63 12.76 3.94
CA TYR A 30 2.78 12.17 2.62
C TYR A 30 1.56 12.56 1.79
N ASN A 31 1.76 13.51 0.86
CA ASN A 31 0.68 14.00 0.00
C ASN A 31 0.46 13.00 -1.13
N THR A 32 -0.71 12.35 -1.14
CA THR A 32 -1.12 11.44 -2.21
C THR A 32 -1.64 12.18 -3.44
N GLU A 33 -1.94 13.48 -3.32
CA GLU A 33 -2.48 14.28 -4.43
C GLU A 33 -1.47 14.45 -5.56
N ASP A 34 -0.17 14.46 -5.23
CA ASP A 34 0.91 14.63 -6.21
C ASP A 34 1.01 13.50 -7.25
N ILE A 35 0.39 12.34 -6.99
CA ILE A 35 0.43 11.20 -7.91
C ILE A 35 -0.89 10.99 -8.66
N ILE A 36 -1.97 11.65 -8.26
CA ILE A 36 -3.27 11.57 -8.93
C ILE A 36 -3.14 12.19 -10.33
N GLY A 37 -3.70 11.54 -11.33
CA GLY A 37 -3.59 11.93 -12.74
C GLY A 37 -2.28 11.49 -13.42
N LYS A 38 -1.28 10.99 -12.66
CA LYS A 38 -0.09 10.38 -13.28
C LYS A 38 -0.39 8.97 -13.73
N LYS A 39 0.33 8.54 -14.76
CA LYS A 39 0.28 7.15 -15.24
C LYS A 39 1.27 6.30 -14.48
N ILE A 40 0.87 5.06 -14.17
CA ILE A 40 1.82 4.06 -13.69
C ILE A 40 2.68 3.57 -14.85
N ASP A 41 3.93 3.25 -14.55
CA ASP A 41 4.84 2.73 -15.57
C ASP A 41 4.42 1.35 -16.07
N THR A 42 4.72 1.08 -17.33
CA THR A 42 4.60 -0.27 -17.89
C THR A 42 5.74 -1.13 -17.36
N VAL A 43 5.43 -2.09 -16.51
CA VAL A 43 6.40 -2.99 -15.88
C VAL A 43 5.94 -4.44 -15.92
N GLU A 44 6.93 -5.35 -15.93
CA GLU A 44 6.70 -6.78 -15.75
C GLU A 44 6.66 -7.14 -14.26
N LEU A 45 5.56 -7.73 -13.83
CA LEU A 45 5.32 -8.17 -12.45
C LEU A 45 5.33 -9.70 -12.40
N THR A 46 6.04 -10.28 -11.46
CA THR A 46 6.11 -11.75 -11.34
C THR A 46 4.87 -12.29 -10.62
N LEU A 47 4.16 -13.23 -11.27
CA LEU A 47 3.02 -13.90 -10.68
C LEU A 47 3.42 -14.68 -9.42
N PHE A 48 2.50 -14.76 -8.47
CA PHE A 48 2.75 -15.31 -7.14
C PHE A 48 3.08 -16.80 -7.16
N ASP A 49 2.34 -17.60 -7.95
CA ASP A 49 2.46 -19.06 -7.92
C ASP A 49 3.57 -19.63 -8.79
N ASN A 50 4.01 -18.90 -9.82
CA ASN A 50 4.99 -19.36 -10.78
C ASN A 50 5.98 -18.26 -11.16
N SER A 51 6.85 -18.54 -12.15
CA SER A 51 7.82 -17.55 -12.65
C SER A 51 7.30 -16.76 -13.86
N LYS A 52 6.03 -16.94 -14.24
CA LYS A 52 5.43 -16.15 -15.31
C LYS A 52 5.28 -14.70 -14.89
N THR A 53 5.29 -13.82 -15.85
CA THR A 53 5.10 -12.38 -15.63
C THR A 53 3.70 -11.95 -16.07
N PHE A 54 3.26 -10.85 -15.51
CA PHE A 54 2.09 -10.08 -15.89
C PHE A 54 2.57 -8.67 -16.22
N ASN A 55 2.26 -8.21 -17.42
CA ASN A 55 2.60 -6.84 -17.84
C ASN A 55 1.50 -5.89 -17.40
N THR A 56 1.86 -4.79 -16.73
CA THR A 56 0.86 -3.81 -16.27
C THR A 56 0.06 -3.19 -17.42
N LYS A 57 0.58 -3.20 -18.66
CA LYS A 57 -0.18 -2.78 -19.85
C LYS A 57 -1.45 -3.62 -20.07
N GLU A 58 -1.48 -4.86 -19.61
CA GLU A 58 -2.63 -5.75 -19.76
C GLU A 58 -3.86 -5.25 -18.96
N ILE A 59 -3.68 -4.34 -17.97
CA ILE A 59 -4.80 -3.75 -17.23
C ILE A 59 -5.68 -2.85 -18.10
N SER A 60 -5.18 -2.38 -19.26
CA SER A 60 -6.00 -1.64 -20.24
C SER A 60 -7.21 -2.43 -20.74
N ASN A 61 -7.22 -3.76 -20.52
CA ASN A 61 -8.38 -4.62 -20.81
C ASN A 61 -9.49 -4.50 -19.74
N TYR A 62 -9.24 -3.83 -18.63
CA TYR A 62 -10.18 -3.69 -17.51
C TYR A 62 -10.56 -2.23 -17.31
N LYS A 63 -11.85 -1.95 -17.09
CA LYS A 63 -12.34 -0.58 -16.91
C LYS A 63 -11.65 0.10 -15.71
N PHE A 64 -11.52 -0.63 -14.60
CA PHE A 64 -10.82 -0.17 -13.40
C PHE A 64 -9.99 -1.31 -12.79
N THR A 65 -8.81 -0.94 -12.29
CA THR A 65 -7.93 -1.87 -11.55
C THR A 65 -7.54 -1.27 -10.21
N LEU A 66 -7.62 -2.10 -9.17
CA LEU A 66 -7.21 -1.76 -7.82
C LEU A 66 -5.95 -2.54 -7.46
N PHE A 67 -4.81 -1.89 -7.34
CA PHE A 67 -3.60 -2.49 -6.79
C PHE A 67 -3.64 -2.38 -5.28
N ASN A 68 -3.65 -3.52 -4.58
CA ASN A 68 -3.59 -3.58 -3.13
C ASN A 68 -2.26 -4.21 -2.69
N PHE A 69 -1.49 -3.49 -1.90
CA PHE A 69 -0.19 -3.90 -1.38
C PHE A 69 -0.37 -4.44 0.04
N TRP A 70 -0.07 -5.72 0.24
CA TRP A 70 -0.41 -6.44 1.46
C TRP A 70 0.61 -7.52 1.85
N ALA A 71 0.49 -8.04 3.06
CA ALA A 71 1.23 -9.24 3.50
C ALA A 71 0.42 -10.01 4.56
N SER A 72 0.71 -11.30 4.71
CA SER A 72 0.04 -12.16 5.71
C SER A 72 0.34 -11.74 7.15
N TRP A 73 1.54 -11.25 7.42
CA TRP A 73 1.99 -10.75 8.72
C TRP A 73 1.45 -9.35 9.09
N CYS A 74 0.78 -8.67 8.17
CA CYS A 74 0.29 -7.30 8.32
C CYS A 74 -1.09 -7.28 9.01
N ALA A 75 -1.15 -6.93 10.28
CA ALA A 75 -2.41 -6.88 11.03
C ALA A 75 -3.44 -5.87 10.47
N PRO A 76 -3.07 -4.64 10.02
CA PRO A 76 -4.01 -3.74 9.36
C PRO A 76 -4.55 -4.30 8.04
N CYS A 77 -3.74 -5.05 7.25
CA CYS A 77 -4.18 -5.70 6.01
C CYS A 77 -5.29 -6.73 6.28
N ARG A 78 -5.16 -7.48 7.39
CA ARG A 78 -6.20 -8.41 7.85
C ARG A 78 -7.52 -7.71 8.17
N LYS A 79 -7.47 -6.50 8.72
CA LYS A 79 -8.67 -5.70 9.03
C LYS A 79 -9.43 -5.26 7.78
N GLU A 80 -8.73 -4.83 6.72
CA GLU A 80 -9.37 -4.37 5.48
C GLU A 80 -9.85 -5.50 4.58
N HIS A 81 -9.33 -6.71 4.75
CA HIS A 81 -9.51 -7.83 3.82
C HIS A 81 -10.97 -8.12 3.48
N LYS A 82 -11.87 -8.07 4.47
CA LYS A 82 -13.33 -8.19 4.25
C LYS A 82 -13.91 -7.12 3.30
N ASN A 83 -13.29 -5.95 3.26
CA ASN A 83 -13.68 -4.86 2.38
C ASN A 83 -13.19 -5.11 0.95
N LEU A 84 -11.99 -5.68 0.78
CA LEU A 84 -11.51 -6.16 -0.52
C LEU A 84 -12.41 -7.26 -1.09
N ILE A 85 -12.85 -8.23 -0.28
CA ILE A 85 -13.84 -9.26 -0.68
C ILE A 85 -15.16 -8.64 -1.16
N LYS A 86 -15.62 -7.54 -0.52
CA LYS A 86 -16.83 -6.84 -0.99
C LYS A 86 -16.61 -6.12 -2.32
N LEU A 87 -15.41 -5.53 -2.52
CA LEU A 87 -15.04 -4.83 -3.75
C LEU A 87 -14.83 -5.80 -4.92
N SER A 88 -14.27 -6.99 -4.68
CA SER A 88 -13.99 -7.98 -5.74
C SER A 88 -15.24 -8.49 -6.45
N LYS A 89 -16.43 -8.32 -5.84
CA LYS A 89 -17.73 -8.66 -6.44
C LYS A 89 -18.18 -7.68 -7.53
N ASN A 90 -17.52 -6.53 -7.68
CA ASN A 90 -17.86 -5.55 -8.70
C ASN A 90 -17.26 -5.97 -10.06
N LYS A 91 -18.11 -6.14 -11.08
CA LYS A 91 -17.71 -6.61 -12.42
C LYS A 91 -16.78 -5.64 -13.15
N ASN A 92 -16.88 -4.35 -12.88
CA ASN A 92 -16.07 -3.30 -13.51
C ASN A 92 -14.69 -3.14 -12.86
N LEU A 93 -14.44 -3.80 -11.72
CA LEU A 93 -13.22 -3.66 -10.93
C LEU A 93 -12.46 -4.98 -10.89
N LYS A 94 -11.17 -4.95 -11.23
CA LYS A 94 -10.25 -6.06 -10.97
C LYS A 94 -9.29 -5.68 -9.86
N ILE A 95 -9.07 -6.59 -8.91
CA ILE A 95 -8.15 -6.37 -7.80
C ILE A 95 -6.87 -7.18 -8.07
N ILE A 96 -5.73 -6.48 -8.10
CA ILE A 96 -4.40 -7.08 -8.21
C ILE A 96 -3.76 -6.97 -6.82
N GLY A 97 -3.50 -8.12 -6.20
CA GLY A 97 -2.79 -8.18 -4.93
C GLY A 97 -1.27 -8.20 -5.15
N VAL A 98 -0.55 -7.27 -4.56
CA VAL A 98 0.91 -7.25 -4.54
C VAL A 98 1.38 -7.69 -3.16
N ASN A 99 1.88 -8.94 -3.08
CA ASN A 99 2.29 -9.55 -1.82
C ASN A 99 3.73 -9.12 -1.47
N PHE A 100 3.83 -8.23 -0.48
CA PHE A 100 5.04 -7.50 -0.11
C PHE A 100 5.87 -8.24 0.94
N LYS A 101 7.12 -8.60 0.60
CA LYS A 101 8.11 -9.19 1.53
C LYS A 101 7.52 -10.26 2.44
N ASP A 102 6.82 -11.22 1.85
CA ASP A 102 6.04 -12.21 2.59
C ASP A 102 6.54 -13.63 2.32
N ASN A 103 6.19 -14.55 3.22
CA ASN A 103 6.39 -15.98 3.03
C ASN A 103 5.23 -16.56 2.20
N LYS A 104 5.57 -17.31 1.15
CA LYS A 104 4.59 -17.87 0.21
C LYS A 104 3.55 -18.77 0.89
N THR A 105 3.98 -19.60 1.84
CA THR A 105 3.10 -20.52 2.57
C THR A 105 2.13 -19.74 3.45
N GLN A 106 2.64 -18.79 4.25
CA GLN A 106 1.82 -17.95 5.13
C GLN A 106 0.82 -17.08 4.34
N ALA A 107 1.25 -16.54 3.19
CA ALA A 107 0.35 -15.80 2.32
C ALA A 107 -0.79 -16.68 1.76
N LYS A 108 -0.50 -17.93 1.38
CA LYS A 108 -1.53 -18.89 0.96
C LYS A 108 -2.49 -19.26 2.09
N GLU A 109 -1.98 -19.55 3.26
CA GLU A 109 -2.78 -19.85 4.45
C GLU A 109 -3.73 -18.68 4.79
N PHE A 110 -3.19 -17.44 4.74
CA PHE A 110 -3.99 -16.22 4.92
C PHE A 110 -5.17 -16.16 3.93
N LEU A 111 -4.91 -16.37 2.63
CA LEU A 111 -5.97 -16.32 1.61
C LEU A 111 -6.96 -17.50 1.73
N GLN A 112 -6.51 -18.66 2.18
CA GLN A 112 -7.40 -19.80 2.46
C GLN A 112 -8.31 -19.50 3.66
N GLU A 113 -7.80 -18.87 4.71
CA GLU A 113 -8.56 -18.50 5.91
C GLU A 113 -9.56 -17.36 5.64
N MET A 114 -9.10 -16.32 4.96
CA MET A 114 -9.82 -15.04 4.83
C MET A 114 -10.61 -14.90 3.51
N GLY A 115 -10.42 -15.84 2.57
CA GLY A 115 -10.88 -15.75 1.19
C GLY A 115 -9.90 -15.02 0.28
N ASP A 116 -10.01 -15.21 -1.04
CA ASP A 116 -9.14 -14.57 -2.03
C ASP A 116 -9.92 -13.52 -2.83
N PRO A 117 -9.67 -12.22 -2.65
CA PRO A 117 -10.30 -11.15 -3.40
C PRO A 117 -9.58 -10.85 -4.72
N PHE A 118 -8.40 -11.43 -4.95
CA PHE A 118 -7.49 -11.02 -6.01
C PHE A 118 -7.79 -11.75 -7.33
N PHE A 119 -7.97 -10.95 -8.37
CA PHE A 119 -8.04 -11.46 -9.74
C PHE A 119 -6.67 -11.92 -10.23
N ILE A 120 -5.62 -11.19 -9.86
CA ILE A 120 -4.21 -11.54 -10.10
C ILE A 120 -3.45 -11.32 -8.80
N LEU A 121 -2.55 -12.26 -8.48
CA LEU A 121 -1.68 -12.16 -7.33
C LEU A 121 -0.22 -12.09 -7.78
N ILE A 122 0.48 -11.06 -7.35
CA ILE A 122 1.88 -10.73 -7.66
C ILE A 122 2.74 -10.96 -6.43
N LYS A 123 3.96 -11.48 -6.61
CA LYS A 123 4.96 -11.56 -5.54
C LYS A 123 5.96 -10.40 -5.64
N ASP A 124 6.23 -9.77 -4.51
CA ASP A 124 7.25 -8.73 -4.37
C ASP A 124 8.18 -9.02 -3.18
N PRO A 125 9.02 -10.09 -3.27
CA PRO A 125 9.81 -10.58 -2.14
C PRO A 125 10.86 -9.59 -1.65
N LYS A 126 11.26 -8.62 -2.48
CA LYS A 126 12.24 -7.59 -2.14
C LYS A 126 11.59 -6.21 -1.88
N GLY A 127 10.30 -6.05 -2.12
CA GLY A 127 9.59 -4.77 -2.01
C GLY A 127 9.92 -3.78 -3.12
N LYS A 128 10.59 -4.24 -4.19
CA LYS A 128 11.03 -3.36 -5.28
C LYS A 128 9.84 -2.81 -6.08
N GLN A 129 8.87 -3.67 -6.36
CA GLN A 129 7.68 -3.25 -7.10
C GLN A 129 6.85 -2.25 -6.29
N SER A 130 6.65 -2.54 -5.00
CA SER A 130 5.94 -1.60 -4.10
C SER A 130 6.58 -0.21 -4.12
N VAL A 131 7.92 -0.12 -4.04
CA VAL A 131 8.64 1.16 -4.14
C VAL A 131 8.44 1.84 -5.51
N ASN A 132 8.47 1.09 -6.61
CA ASN A 132 8.22 1.63 -7.95
C ASN A 132 6.81 2.23 -8.10
N PHE A 133 5.83 1.65 -7.41
CA PHE A 133 4.46 2.20 -7.32
C PHE A 133 4.33 3.35 -6.30
N GLY A 134 5.45 3.80 -5.70
CA GLY A 134 5.44 4.85 -4.68
C GLY A 134 4.77 4.42 -3.38
N VAL A 135 4.78 3.11 -3.06
CA VAL A 135 4.25 2.55 -1.81
C VAL A 135 5.35 2.56 -0.75
N TYR A 136 5.07 3.16 0.39
CA TYR A 136 6.01 3.32 1.50
C TYR A 136 5.69 2.44 2.69
N GLY A 137 4.47 1.90 2.74
CA GLY A 137 4.00 1.02 3.81
C GLY A 137 2.85 0.14 3.34
N ILE A 138 2.46 -0.81 4.17
CA ILE A 138 1.30 -1.66 3.90
C ILE A 138 0.30 -1.61 5.08
N PRO A 139 -1.02 -1.67 4.78
CA PRO A 139 -1.59 -1.69 3.44
C PRO A 139 -1.60 -0.32 2.78
N GLU A 140 -1.41 -0.30 1.47
CA GLU A 140 -1.73 0.83 0.61
C GLU A 140 -2.49 0.33 -0.62
N THR A 141 -3.36 1.17 -1.17
CA THR A 141 -4.22 0.78 -2.30
C THR A 141 -4.25 1.89 -3.35
N ILE A 142 -4.07 1.52 -4.62
CA ILE A 142 -4.04 2.45 -5.76
C ILE A 142 -5.13 2.04 -6.75
N LEU A 143 -6.06 2.95 -7.04
CA LEU A 143 -7.09 2.78 -8.06
C LEU A 143 -6.63 3.44 -9.37
N VAL A 144 -6.67 2.69 -10.46
CA VAL A 144 -6.31 3.17 -11.80
C VAL A 144 -7.42 2.87 -12.81
N ASN A 145 -7.49 3.68 -13.87
CA ASN A 145 -8.36 3.44 -15.01
C ASN A 145 -7.63 2.58 -16.09
N GLN A 146 -8.33 2.30 -17.19
CA GLN A 146 -7.79 1.53 -18.32
C GLN A 146 -6.59 2.20 -19.03
N ASP A 147 -6.41 3.51 -18.84
CA ASP A 147 -5.28 4.27 -19.42
C ASP A 147 -4.04 4.29 -18.51
N LEU A 148 -4.05 3.46 -17.45
CA LEU A 148 -3.01 3.37 -16.41
C LEU A 148 -2.91 4.63 -15.54
N GLU A 149 -3.88 5.53 -15.61
CA GLU A 149 -3.91 6.77 -14.86
C GLU A 149 -4.38 6.51 -13.41
N ILE A 150 -3.66 7.05 -12.45
CA ILE A 150 -3.98 6.95 -11.03
C ILE A 150 -5.16 7.87 -10.71
N LEU A 151 -6.29 7.27 -10.37
CA LEU A 151 -7.50 8.00 -9.98
C LEU A 151 -7.50 8.32 -8.49
N LYS A 152 -6.98 7.40 -7.67
CA LYS A 152 -6.96 7.55 -6.21
C LYS A 152 -5.88 6.68 -5.58
N LYS A 153 -5.34 7.15 -4.45
CA LYS A 153 -4.45 6.37 -3.58
C LYS A 153 -4.95 6.45 -2.15
N TYR A 154 -5.04 5.29 -1.51
CA TYR A 154 -5.42 5.12 -0.11
C TYR A 154 -4.22 4.64 0.69
N ILE A 155 -3.91 5.32 1.80
CA ILE A 155 -2.84 4.96 2.74
C ILE A 155 -3.47 4.38 4.00
N GLY A 156 -3.00 3.20 4.39
CA GLY A 156 -3.60 2.44 5.50
C GLY A 156 -4.79 1.59 5.07
N PRO A 157 -5.44 0.94 6.03
CA PRO A 157 -6.50 -0.02 5.76
C PRO A 157 -7.77 0.65 5.23
N LEU A 158 -8.29 0.16 4.11
CA LEU A 158 -9.56 0.61 3.53
C LEU A 158 -10.71 0.45 4.53
N ASP A 159 -11.38 1.55 4.83
CA ASP A 159 -12.58 1.57 5.65
C ASP A 159 -13.87 1.53 4.80
N LEU A 160 -15.04 1.68 5.43
CA LEU A 160 -16.33 1.68 4.72
C LEU A 160 -16.53 2.93 3.86
N LYS A 161 -15.93 4.06 4.25
CA LYS A 161 -15.99 5.30 3.48
C LYS A 161 -15.20 5.14 2.18
N ASP A 162 -14.01 4.58 2.26
CA ASP A 162 -13.16 4.30 1.11
C ASP A 162 -13.82 3.32 0.14
N VAL A 163 -14.43 2.25 0.68
CA VAL A 163 -15.20 1.27 -0.12
C VAL A 163 -16.34 1.94 -0.88
N ASN A 164 -17.08 2.84 -0.25
CA ASN A 164 -18.19 3.55 -0.89
C ASN A 164 -17.68 4.55 -1.94
N GLU A 165 -16.56 5.23 -1.68
CA GLU A 165 -15.91 6.11 -2.65
C GLU A 165 -15.45 5.32 -3.88
N ILE A 166 -14.74 4.19 -3.70
CA ILE A 166 -14.31 3.32 -4.80
C ILE A 166 -15.53 2.86 -5.61
N LYS A 167 -16.58 2.36 -4.94
CA LYS A 167 -17.80 1.93 -5.64
C LYS A 167 -18.44 3.04 -6.47
N LYS A 168 -18.46 4.27 -5.96
CA LYS A 168 -18.99 5.42 -6.69
C LYS A 168 -18.17 5.72 -7.95
N ILE A 169 -16.84 5.63 -7.87
CA ILE A 169 -15.96 5.86 -9.03
C ILE A 169 -16.15 4.78 -10.09
N VAL A 170 -16.18 3.50 -9.69
CA VAL A 170 -16.21 2.36 -10.64
C VAL A 170 -17.60 2.08 -11.24
N THR A 171 -18.64 2.79 -10.79
CA THR A 171 -20.00 2.71 -11.35
C THR A 171 -20.30 3.79 -12.40
N GLN A 172 -19.40 4.75 -12.56
CA GLN A 172 -19.45 5.77 -13.61
C GLN A 172 -18.97 5.18 -14.95
#